data_93240feb59ae6a0b432ebb86938f6ad4
#
_entry.id   93240feb59ae6a0b432ebb86938f6ad4
#
_cell.length_a   1.000
_cell.length_b   1.000
_cell.length_c   1.000
_cell.angle_alpha   90.00
_cell.angle_beta   90.00
_cell.angle_gamma   90.00
#
_symmetry.space_group_name_H-M   'P 1'
#
loop_
_entity.id
_entity.type
_entity.pdbx_description
1 polymer ?
#
loop_
_entity_poly.entity_id
_entity_poly.type
_entity_poly.pdbx_seq_one_letter_code
_entity_poly.pdbx_strand_id
1 'polypeptide(L)'
;MYPNISAFDKSNEKESLNNIQSNKRFSIVSIRLAVPGFKQEHLTIHENQVVVHLSSTRKTSACPYCGRRTKHVHSYYFRHIQGSESFNMSTVLLVKARRFRCKHCVRTFSESLPGIAPRYGRKTQEVLDRITSVSLKTTSRIASYLLGLQHISCSASTCLRSIDRNLPTSHATAIGIDDAAKKKGHTYMSVVVDQHSHQTIALLDCRSGKELDNYLLENQQIQFVTRDGSATYADAISRCLPGAIQISDKFHLIKKNA
;
A
#
# COMPACT_ATOMS: atom_id res chain seq x y z
N MET A 1 6.37 22.80 9.18
CA MET A 1 5.97 22.78 10.61
C MET A 1 4.47 22.48 10.63
N TYR A 2 4.06 21.25 10.95
CA TYR A 2 2.64 20.86 11.01
C TYR A 2 2.16 20.97 12.45
N PRO A 3 0.99 21.54 12.74
CA PRO A 3 0.49 21.63 14.10
C PRO A 3 0.12 20.26 14.65
N ASN A 4 0.47 20.06 15.91
CA ASN A 4 0.21 18.87 16.70
C ASN A 4 -1.29 18.69 16.93
N ILE A 5 -1.88 17.57 16.51
CA ILE A 5 -3.28 17.22 16.73
C ILE A 5 -3.39 16.52 18.10
N SER A 6 -3.29 17.27 19.16
CA SER A 6 -3.53 16.78 20.52
C SER A 6 -4.30 17.78 21.36
N ALA A 7 -5.56 18.06 21.02
CA ALA A 7 -6.58 18.55 21.94
C ALA A 7 -7.89 18.74 21.18
N PHE A 8 -8.71 17.73 21.09
CA PHE A 8 -10.12 17.91 20.72
C PHE A 8 -10.90 18.08 22.03
N ASP A 9 -11.21 19.32 22.37
CA ASP A 9 -12.00 19.69 23.52
C ASP A 9 -13.48 19.36 23.27
N LYS A 10 -14.09 18.64 24.18
CA LYS A 10 -15.50 18.19 24.15
C LYS A 10 -16.52 19.33 24.34
N SER A 11 -16.07 20.54 24.59
CA SER A 11 -16.90 21.70 24.86
C SER A 11 -17.47 22.38 23.62
N ASN A 12 -16.88 22.15 22.42
CA ASN A 12 -17.28 22.85 21.18
C ASN A 12 -18.38 22.14 20.36
N GLU A 13 -18.87 20.98 20.76
CA GLU A 13 -19.95 20.28 20.00
C GLU A 13 -21.33 20.97 20.11
N LYS A 14 -21.56 21.75 21.14
CA LYS A 14 -22.88 22.42 21.34
C LYS A 14 -22.94 23.83 20.72
N GLU A 15 -21.84 24.51 20.55
CA GLU A 15 -21.84 25.86 19.96
C GLU A 15 -21.88 25.87 18.43
N SER A 16 -21.37 24.84 17.76
CA SER A 16 -21.37 24.77 16.29
C SER A 16 -22.75 24.47 15.69
N LEU A 17 -23.70 23.95 16.46
CA LEU A 17 -25.06 23.67 15.98
C LEU A 17 -25.97 24.91 15.93
N ASN A 18 -25.64 25.96 16.68
CA ASN A 18 -26.50 27.16 16.77
C ASN A 18 -26.15 28.28 15.80
N ASN A 19 -25.01 28.22 15.10
CA ASN A 19 -24.56 29.29 14.20
C ASN A 19 -24.85 29.04 12.70
N ILE A 20 -25.58 27.99 12.34
CA ILE A 20 -25.90 27.65 10.94
C ILE A 20 -27.30 28.19 10.53
N GLN A 21 -27.96 28.98 11.37
CA GLN A 21 -29.33 29.50 11.08
C GLN A 21 -29.36 30.89 10.47
N SER A 22 -28.40 31.35 9.69
CA SER A 22 -28.55 32.58 8.91
C SER A 22 -28.20 32.39 7.44
N ASN A 23 -29.29 32.22 6.64
CA ASN A 23 -29.37 32.58 5.21
C ASN A 23 -28.33 31.99 4.22
N LYS A 24 -28.62 30.73 3.76
CA LYS A 24 -28.64 30.41 2.31
C LYS A 24 -29.33 29.07 2.14
N ARG A 25 -30.39 29.00 1.31
CA ARG A 25 -31.00 27.76 0.86
C ARG A 25 -29.94 26.93 0.10
N PHE A 26 -29.24 26.10 0.81
CA PHE A 26 -28.48 25.02 0.21
C PHE A 26 -29.47 23.85 0.05
N SER A 27 -29.74 23.44 -1.18
CA SER A 27 -30.36 22.15 -1.44
C SER A 27 -29.44 21.10 -0.81
N ILE A 28 -29.94 20.38 0.21
CA ILE A 28 -29.20 19.30 0.86
C ILE A 28 -29.08 18.17 -0.16
N VAL A 29 -28.01 18.15 -0.91
CA VAL A 29 -27.61 16.95 -1.65
C VAL A 29 -27.15 15.96 -0.60
N SER A 30 -28.01 15.01 -0.24
CA SER A 30 -27.65 13.94 0.67
C SER A 30 -26.71 12.97 -0.06
N ILE A 31 -25.40 13.18 0.06
CA ILE A 31 -24.40 12.22 -0.42
C ILE A 31 -24.46 11.01 0.52
N ARG A 32 -24.96 9.88 0.02
CA ARG A 32 -24.94 8.61 0.76
C ARG A 32 -23.75 7.77 0.27
N LEU A 33 -22.81 7.56 1.15
CA LEU A 33 -21.75 6.56 0.94
C LEU A 33 -22.35 5.16 1.18
N ALA A 34 -22.52 4.39 0.12
CA ALA A 34 -22.96 3.00 0.21
C ALA A 34 -21.77 2.09 0.53
N VAL A 35 -21.45 1.91 1.81
CA VAL A 35 -20.47 0.94 2.27
C VAL A 35 -21.18 -0.29 2.80
N PRO A 36 -21.04 -1.48 2.18
CA PRO A 36 -21.73 -2.69 2.61
C PRO A 36 -21.47 -3.03 4.08
N GLY A 37 -22.54 -3.20 4.87
CA GLY A 37 -22.45 -3.50 6.30
C GLY A 37 -22.22 -2.30 7.22
N PHE A 38 -22.31 -1.06 6.67
CA PHE A 38 -22.22 0.17 7.43
C PHE A 38 -23.35 1.13 7.07
N LYS A 39 -23.78 1.93 8.03
CA LYS A 39 -24.75 3.00 7.88
C LYS A 39 -24.02 4.32 8.09
N GLN A 40 -24.22 5.25 7.16
CA GLN A 40 -23.84 6.64 7.36
C GLN A 40 -24.86 7.29 8.30
N GLU A 41 -24.37 7.79 9.44
CA GLU A 41 -25.23 8.50 10.41
C GLU A 41 -25.40 9.95 10.00
N HIS A 42 -24.31 10.65 9.82
CA HIS A 42 -24.26 12.04 9.34
C HIS A 42 -22.92 12.34 8.67
N LEU A 43 -22.82 13.51 8.08
CA LEU A 43 -21.63 14.05 7.45
C LEU A 43 -21.42 15.47 7.99
N THR A 44 -20.19 15.79 8.37
CA THR A 44 -19.79 17.15 8.77
C THR A 44 -18.67 17.65 7.85
N ILE A 45 -18.69 18.94 7.55
CA ILE A 45 -17.69 19.61 6.73
C ILE A 45 -17.01 20.68 7.60
N HIS A 46 -15.71 20.59 7.72
CA HIS A 46 -14.87 21.54 8.43
C HIS A 46 -13.84 22.09 7.45
N GLU A 47 -13.81 23.40 7.22
CA GLU A 47 -12.87 24.11 6.32
C GLU A 47 -12.42 23.30 5.09
N ASN A 48 -11.46 22.40 5.26
CA ASN A 48 -10.82 21.61 4.19
C ASN A 48 -10.98 20.09 4.41
N GLN A 49 -11.91 19.66 5.28
CA GLN A 49 -12.10 18.25 5.62
C GLN A 49 -13.57 17.85 5.64
N VAL A 50 -13.86 16.74 5.00
CA VAL A 50 -15.16 16.04 5.09
C VAL A 50 -15.02 14.90 6.09
N VAL A 51 -15.85 14.89 7.13
CA VAL A 51 -15.91 13.81 8.12
C VAL A 51 -17.21 13.04 7.95
N VAL A 52 -17.11 11.77 7.58
CA VAL A 52 -18.26 10.87 7.41
C VAL A 52 -18.38 9.96 8.62
N HIS A 53 -19.47 10.09 9.36
CA HIS A 53 -19.77 9.29 10.55
C HIS A 53 -20.43 7.98 10.14
N LEU A 54 -19.80 6.86 10.47
CA LEU A 54 -20.27 5.52 10.10
C LEU A 54 -20.47 4.64 11.32
N SER A 55 -21.51 3.81 11.29
CA SER A 55 -21.74 2.75 12.26
C SER A 55 -21.96 1.41 11.56
N SER A 56 -21.54 0.31 12.20
CA SER A 56 -21.73 -1.03 11.65
C SER A 56 -23.18 -1.49 11.81
N THR A 57 -23.78 -2.00 10.74
CA THR A 57 -25.12 -2.60 10.75
C THR A 57 -25.14 -4.06 11.15
N ARG A 58 -23.96 -4.69 11.27
CA ARG A 58 -23.85 -6.11 11.61
C ARG A 58 -24.21 -6.35 13.06
N LYS A 59 -25.02 -7.36 13.33
CA LYS A 59 -25.43 -7.72 14.70
C LYS A 59 -24.40 -8.59 15.43
N THR A 60 -23.54 -9.31 14.70
CA THR A 60 -22.59 -10.29 15.25
C THR A 60 -21.21 -10.13 14.60
N SER A 61 -20.17 -10.62 15.29
CA SER A 61 -18.82 -10.72 14.74
C SER A 61 -18.21 -12.10 15.04
N ALA A 62 -17.39 -12.62 14.12
CA ALA A 62 -16.65 -13.86 14.33
C ALA A 62 -15.41 -13.61 15.22
N CYS A 63 -15.20 -14.43 16.19
CA CYS A 63 -14.02 -14.38 17.06
C CYS A 63 -12.77 -14.81 16.27
N PRO A 64 -11.71 -14.00 16.19
CA PRO A 64 -10.50 -14.35 15.44
C PRO A 64 -9.68 -15.48 16.11
N TYR A 65 -10.00 -15.85 17.34
CA TYR A 65 -9.26 -16.88 18.08
C TYR A 65 -9.89 -18.27 18.00
N CYS A 66 -11.22 -18.36 17.90
CA CYS A 66 -11.93 -19.65 17.89
C CYS A 66 -12.98 -19.78 16.80
N GLY A 67 -13.10 -18.81 15.89
CA GLY A 67 -14.05 -18.80 14.77
C GLY A 67 -15.52 -18.59 15.15
N ARG A 68 -15.92 -18.80 16.40
CA ARG A 68 -17.33 -18.70 16.82
C ARG A 68 -17.86 -17.29 16.78
N ARG A 69 -19.11 -17.13 16.34
CA ARG A 69 -19.78 -15.83 16.28
C ARG A 69 -20.30 -15.40 17.65
N THR A 70 -20.17 -14.13 17.97
CA THR A 70 -20.70 -13.51 19.19
C THR A 70 -21.46 -12.23 18.87
N LYS A 71 -22.53 -11.96 19.65
CA LYS A 71 -23.27 -10.69 19.65
C LYS A 71 -22.93 -9.82 20.87
N HIS A 72 -22.09 -10.32 21.78
CA HIS A 72 -21.81 -9.67 23.04
C HIS A 72 -20.81 -8.54 22.88
N VAL A 73 -21.34 -7.30 22.79
CA VAL A 73 -20.54 -6.08 22.70
C VAL A 73 -19.97 -5.77 24.09
N HIS A 74 -18.66 -5.64 24.20
CA HIS A 74 -17.96 -5.26 25.41
C HIS A 74 -17.88 -3.73 25.57
N SER A 75 -17.49 -3.04 24.46
CA SER A 75 -17.33 -1.57 24.46
C SER A 75 -17.36 -1.02 23.04
N TYR A 76 -17.47 0.30 22.94
CA TYR A 76 -17.39 1.05 21.69
C TYR A 76 -16.13 1.93 21.70
N TYR A 77 -15.60 2.23 20.50
CA TYR A 77 -14.52 3.17 20.28
C TYR A 77 -14.61 3.75 18.88
N PHE A 78 -13.99 4.90 18.67
CA PHE A 78 -13.95 5.53 17.35
C PHE A 78 -12.65 5.22 16.63
N ARG A 79 -12.75 5.00 15.32
CA ARG A 79 -11.62 4.86 14.42
C ARG A 79 -11.66 5.96 13.38
N HIS A 80 -10.57 6.70 13.28
CA HIS A 80 -10.35 7.67 12.22
C HIS A 80 -9.62 6.96 11.07
N ILE A 81 -10.25 6.90 9.91
CA ILE A 81 -9.73 6.21 8.72
C ILE A 81 -9.72 7.23 7.59
N GLN A 82 -8.54 7.50 7.04
CA GLN A 82 -8.40 8.38 5.90
C GLN A 82 -9.01 7.73 4.66
N GLY A 83 -9.96 8.41 4.03
CA GLY A 83 -10.55 8.07 2.76
C GLY A 83 -9.92 8.85 1.60
N SER A 84 -10.38 8.56 0.39
CA SER A 84 -10.05 9.35 -0.80
C SER A 84 -10.64 10.75 -0.69
N GLU A 85 -9.97 11.72 -1.29
CA GLU A 85 -10.45 13.11 -1.32
C GLU A 85 -11.86 13.23 -1.89
N SER A 86 -12.61 14.20 -1.41
CA SER A 86 -13.93 14.55 -1.90
C SER A 86 -14.02 16.06 -2.12
N PHE A 87 -14.30 16.48 -3.35
CA PHE A 87 -14.41 17.91 -3.71
C PHE A 87 -13.17 18.74 -3.31
N ASN A 88 -11.98 18.21 -3.56
CA ASN A 88 -10.70 18.84 -3.19
C ASN A 88 -10.56 19.08 -1.67
N MET A 89 -11.20 18.26 -0.85
CA MET A 89 -11.08 18.25 0.61
C MET A 89 -10.60 16.88 1.10
N SER A 90 -9.83 16.87 2.17
CA SER A 90 -9.46 15.62 2.82
C SER A 90 -10.71 14.91 3.37
N THR A 91 -10.78 13.59 3.24
CA THR A 91 -11.92 12.81 3.77
C THR A 91 -11.47 11.92 4.91
N VAL A 92 -12.21 11.96 6.01
CA VAL A 92 -12.03 11.08 7.15
C VAL A 92 -13.32 10.31 7.42
N LEU A 93 -13.22 8.99 7.47
CA LEU A 93 -14.29 8.12 7.93
C LEU A 93 -14.14 7.93 9.44
N LEU A 94 -15.07 8.51 10.20
CA LEU A 94 -15.17 8.32 11.65
C LEU A 94 -16.08 7.15 11.95
N VAL A 95 -15.48 5.98 12.17
CA VAL A 95 -16.22 4.73 12.33
C VAL A 95 -16.41 4.42 13.81
N LYS A 96 -17.68 4.36 14.26
CA LYS A 96 -18.05 3.84 15.59
C LYS A 96 -17.90 2.32 15.57
N ALA A 97 -16.74 1.83 15.98
CA ALA A 97 -16.36 0.43 16.01
C ALA A 97 -16.66 -0.20 17.38
N ARG A 98 -16.83 -1.52 17.41
CA ARG A 98 -17.16 -2.29 18.60
C ARG A 98 -16.00 -3.20 19.00
N ARG A 99 -15.84 -3.37 20.31
CA ARG A 99 -15.12 -4.50 20.89
C ARG A 99 -16.12 -5.54 21.34
N PHE A 100 -15.90 -6.77 20.92
CA PHE A 100 -16.72 -7.93 21.32
C PHE A 100 -16.00 -8.75 22.37
N ARG A 101 -16.78 -9.40 23.25
CA ARG A 101 -16.28 -10.46 24.11
C ARG A 101 -16.81 -11.80 23.64
N CYS A 102 -15.92 -12.74 23.36
CA CYS A 102 -16.30 -14.09 23.00
C CYS A 102 -16.73 -14.86 24.26
N LYS A 103 -17.93 -15.42 24.23
CA LYS A 103 -18.43 -16.23 25.39
C LYS A 103 -17.73 -17.60 25.49
N HIS A 104 -17.13 -18.08 24.39
CA HIS A 104 -16.49 -19.39 24.37
C HIS A 104 -15.03 -19.37 24.85
N CYS A 105 -14.19 -18.50 24.26
CA CYS A 105 -12.77 -18.39 24.67
C CYS A 105 -12.49 -17.22 25.62
N VAL A 106 -13.53 -16.52 26.07
CA VAL A 106 -13.52 -15.40 27.03
C VAL A 106 -12.64 -14.19 26.62
N ARG A 107 -12.05 -14.21 25.41
CA ARG A 107 -11.19 -13.16 24.90
C ARG A 107 -12.01 -12.00 24.31
N THR A 108 -11.48 -10.79 24.45
CA THR A 108 -12.01 -9.59 23.78
C THR A 108 -11.27 -9.37 22.46
N PHE A 109 -12.00 -8.86 21.46
CA PHE A 109 -11.43 -8.56 20.14
C PHE A 109 -12.16 -7.38 19.50
N SER A 110 -11.46 -6.66 18.62
CA SER A 110 -12.03 -5.57 17.86
C SER A 110 -12.77 -6.09 16.63
N GLU A 111 -13.88 -5.46 16.31
CA GLU A 111 -14.64 -5.69 15.08
C GLU A 111 -13.75 -5.46 13.85
N SER A 112 -13.86 -6.35 12.87
CA SER A 112 -13.28 -6.10 11.55
C SER A 112 -14.17 -5.13 10.77
N LEU A 113 -13.54 -4.26 9.94
CA LEU A 113 -14.23 -3.27 9.12
C LEU A 113 -14.03 -3.58 7.62
N PRO A 114 -14.51 -4.73 7.13
CA PRO A 114 -14.32 -5.09 5.72
C PRO A 114 -15.06 -4.11 4.82
N GLY A 115 -14.43 -3.77 3.69
CA GLY A 115 -14.91 -2.74 2.77
C GLY A 115 -14.57 -1.30 3.19
N ILE A 116 -14.01 -1.09 4.41
CA ILE A 116 -13.53 0.23 4.84
C ILE A 116 -12.01 0.23 4.94
N ALA A 117 -11.43 -0.59 5.82
CA ALA A 117 -9.99 -0.61 6.02
C ALA A 117 -9.50 -1.99 6.48
N PRO A 118 -8.22 -2.32 6.23
CA PRO A 118 -7.58 -3.48 6.79
C PRO A 118 -7.60 -3.47 8.33
N ARG A 119 -7.38 -4.63 8.93
CA ARG A 119 -7.28 -4.74 10.39
C ARG A 119 -6.17 -3.81 10.90
N TYR A 120 -6.52 -2.95 11.87
CA TYR A 120 -5.67 -1.88 12.41
C TYR A 120 -5.27 -0.79 11.39
N GLY A 121 -5.68 -0.86 10.14
CA GLY A 121 -5.40 0.16 9.11
C GLY A 121 -6.03 1.51 9.47
N ARG A 122 -5.34 2.60 9.14
CA ARG A 122 -5.82 3.98 9.29
C ARG A 122 -6.18 4.63 7.95
N LYS A 123 -6.19 3.85 6.89
CA LYS A 123 -6.50 4.28 5.52
C LYS A 123 -7.43 3.27 4.90
N THR A 124 -8.28 3.72 3.99
CA THR A 124 -9.11 2.82 3.18
C THR A 124 -8.23 2.02 2.22
N GLN A 125 -8.75 0.89 1.72
CA GLN A 125 -8.02 0.08 0.74
C GLN A 125 -7.71 0.90 -0.51
N GLU A 126 -8.67 1.67 -1.00
CA GLU A 126 -8.48 2.56 -2.16
C GLU A 126 -7.31 3.55 -1.98
N VAL A 127 -7.19 4.17 -0.79
CA VAL A 127 -6.07 5.06 -0.48
C VAL A 127 -4.75 4.29 -0.44
N LEU A 128 -4.73 3.07 0.10
CA LEU A 128 -3.54 2.22 0.12
C LEU A 128 -3.11 1.83 -1.30
N ASP A 129 -4.05 1.45 -2.16
CA ASP A 129 -3.79 1.09 -3.55
C ASP A 129 -3.25 2.30 -4.34
N ARG A 130 -3.78 3.49 -4.09
CA ARG A 130 -3.28 4.75 -4.68
C ARG A 130 -1.86 5.07 -4.22
N ILE A 131 -1.57 4.93 -2.93
CA ILE A 131 -0.21 5.10 -2.38
C ILE A 131 0.76 4.14 -3.09
N THR A 132 0.41 2.87 -3.20
CA THR A 132 1.23 1.86 -3.87
C THR A 132 1.43 2.20 -5.35
N SER A 133 0.36 2.54 -6.08
CA SER A 133 0.41 2.86 -7.51
C SER A 133 1.30 4.07 -7.82
N VAL A 134 1.23 5.12 -7.00
CA VAL A 134 2.10 6.30 -7.16
C VAL A 134 3.54 5.97 -6.78
N SER A 135 3.73 5.20 -5.69
CA SER A 135 5.07 4.83 -5.19
C SER A 135 5.85 3.94 -6.16
N LEU A 136 5.17 3.12 -6.96
CA LEU A 136 5.79 2.29 -8.00
C LEU A 136 6.26 3.09 -9.22
N LYS A 137 5.72 4.30 -9.45
CA LYS A 137 5.98 5.09 -10.66
C LYS A 137 6.98 6.22 -10.43
N THR A 138 7.36 6.52 -9.20
CA THR A 138 8.25 7.65 -8.88
C THR A 138 9.05 7.41 -7.61
N THR A 139 9.97 8.32 -7.27
CA THR A 139 10.71 8.22 -6.01
C THR A 139 9.79 8.45 -4.80
N SER A 140 10.10 7.84 -3.67
CA SER A 140 9.29 7.93 -2.46
C SER A 140 9.04 9.36 -1.95
N ARG A 141 9.99 10.28 -2.17
CA ARG A 141 9.84 11.70 -1.82
C ARG A 141 8.84 12.39 -2.73
N ILE A 142 8.94 12.17 -4.05
CA ILE A 142 8.00 12.71 -5.03
C ILE A 142 6.61 12.08 -4.82
N ALA A 143 6.54 10.77 -4.58
CA ALA A 143 5.28 10.09 -4.26
C ALA A 143 4.57 10.72 -3.06
N SER A 144 5.31 10.94 -1.95
CA SER A 144 4.78 11.61 -0.76
C SER A 144 4.26 13.02 -1.05
N TYR A 145 4.97 13.80 -1.87
CA TYR A 145 4.55 15.13 -2.29
C TYR A 145 3.28 15.10 -3.15
N LEU A 146 3.25 14.26 -4.19
CA LEU A 146 2.09 14.13 -5.09
C LEU A 146 0.83 13.65 -4.36
N LEU A 147 0.99 12.70 -3.42
CA LEU A 147 -0.10 12.24 -2.56
C LEU A 147 -0.60 13.35 -1.63
N GLY A 148 0.31 14.20 -1.14
CA GLY A 148 -0.05 15.38 -0.35
C GLY A 148 -0.93 16.38 -1.11
N LEU A 149 -0.67 16.59 -2.41
CA LEU A 149 -1.53 17.40 -3.28
C LEU A 149 -2.95 16.82 -3.46
N GLN A 150 -3.11 15.52 -3.28
CA GLN A 150 -4.39 14.81 -3.29
C GLN A 150 -4.97 14.64 -1.87
N HIS A 151 -4.57 15.45 -0.92
CA HIS A 151 -4.98 15.36 0.49
C HIS A 151 -4.74 13.99 1.15
N ILE A 152 -3.82 13.18 0.61
CA ILE A 152 -3.42 11.90 1.20
C ILE A 152 -2.15 12.10 2.03
N SER A 153 -2.30 12.12 3.34
CA SER A 153 -1.16 12.20 4.26
C SER A 153 -0.34 10.91 4.25
N CYS A 154 0.86 10.96 3.68
CA CYS A 154 1.75 9.81 3.55
C CYS A 154 3.21 10.26 3.58
N SER A 155 4.02 9.69 4.46
CA SER A 155 5.47 9.95 4.48
C SER A 155 6.19 9.15 3.40
N ALA A 156 7.38 9.62 2.97
CA ALA A 156 8.24 8.90 2.04
C ALA A 156 8.55 7.45 2.51
N SER A 157 8.76 7.26 3.81
CA SER A 157 8.97 5.91 4.39
C SER A 157 7.71 5.05 4.28
N THR A 158 6.51 5.62 4.36
CA THR A 158 5.26 4.88 4.17
C THR A 158 5.10 4.51 2.69
N CYS A 159 5.44 5.39 1.76
CA CYS A 159 5.47 5.08 0.32
C CYS A 159 6.37 3.89 0.02
N LEU A 160 7.60 3.86 0.58
CA LEU A 160 8.51 2.72 0.41
C LEU A 160 7.95 1.41 0.99
N ARG A 161 7.30 1.47 2.15
CA ARG A 161 6.70 0.27 2.78
C ARG A 161 5.42 -0.21 2.10
N SER A 162 4.75 0.65 1.33
CA SER A 162 3.53 0.27 0.60
C SER A 162 3.82 -0.55 -0.64
N ILE A 163 5.04 -0.48 -1.16
CA ILE A 163 5.46 -1.31 -2.30
C ILE A 163 5.52 -2.76 -1.78
N ASP A 164 4.65 -3.60 -2.34
CA ASP A 164 4.70 -5.03 -2.06
C ASP A 164 6.04 -5.58 -2.54
N ARG A 165 6.75 -6.26 -1.65
CA ARG A 165 8.03 -6.90 -1.95
C ARG A 165 7.86 -8.27 -2.57
N ASN A 166 6.65 -8.77 -2.67
CA ASN A 166 6.35 -9.97 -3.41
C ASN A 166 6.48 -9.65 -4.89
N LEU A 167 7.62 -10.03 -5.45
CA LEU A 167 7.84 -9.95 -6.88
C LEU A 167 6.87 -10.89 -7.59
N PRO A 168 6.34 -10.52 -8.77
CA PRO A 168 5.46 -11.38 -9.52
C PRO A 168 6.19 -12.69 -9.85
N THR A 169 5.52 -13.83 -9.62
CA THR A 169 6.01 -15.11 -10.11
C THR A 169 5.92 -15.08 -11.64
N SER A 170 7.05 -15.07 -12.31
CA SER A 170 7.11 -15.05 -13.78
C SER A 170 7.77 -16.33 -14.26
N HIS A 171 7.17 -16.95 -15.31
CA HIS A 171 7.79 -18.00 -16.09
C HIS A 171 8.47 -17.40 -17.34
N ALA A 172 9.24 -16.34 -17.15
CA ALA A 172 9.91 -15.63 -18.22
C ALA A 172 10.85 -16.56 -19.01
N THR A 173 10.77 -16.49 -20.32
CA THR A 173 11.70 -17.16 -21.25
C THR A 173 12.83 -16.26 -21.69
N ALA A 174 12.67 -14.95 -21.55
CA ALA A 174 13.66 -13.91 -21.82
C ALA A 174 13.79 -12.98 -20.64
N ILE A 175 14.99 -12.86 -20.07
CA ILE A 175 15.27 -12.01 -18.92
C ILE A 175 16.40 -11.02 -19.19
N GLY A 176 16.40 -9.92 -18.44
CA GLY A 176 17.53 -8.99 -18.31
C GLY A 176 18.11 -9.07 -16.93
N ILE A 177 19.44 -9.08 -16.81
CA ILE A 177 20.15 -9.02 -15.54
C ILE A 177 21.03 -7.77 -15.53
N ASP A 178 20.85 -6.93 -14.51
CA ASP A 178 21.62 -5.70 -14.32
C ASP A 178 21.94 -5.50 -12.82
N ASP A 179 22.95 -4.65 -12.54
CA ASP A 179 23.36 -4.30 -11.20
C ASP A 179 22.61 -3.08 -10.68
N ALA A 180 22.10 -3.16 -9.48
CA ALA A 180 21.60 -2.02 -8.72
C ALA A 180 22.39 -1.80 -7.44
N ALA A 181 22.78 -0.55 -7.17
CA ALA A 181 23.46 -0.22 -5.93
C ALA A 181 22.47 -0.22 -4.75
N LYS A 182 22.65 -1.14 -3.80
CA LYS A 182 21.93 -1.16 -2.53
C LYS A 182 22.46 -0.04 -1.61
N LYS A 183 23.77 0.18 -1.63
CA LYS A 183 24.45 1.32 -1.04
C LYS A 183 25.58 1.73 -1.99
N LYS A 184 25.48 2.95 -2.53
CA LYS A 184 26.45 3.46 -3.52
C LYS A 184 27.88 3.29 -3.05
N GLY A 185 28.68 2.59 -3.85
CA GLY A 185 30.10 2.32 -3.55
C GLY A 185 30.39 1.15 -2.61
N HIS A 186 29.38 0.47 -2.03
CA HIS A 186 29.62 -0.58 -1.04
C HIS A 186 28.91 -1.91 -1.34
N THR A 187 27.62 -1.90 -1.61
CA THR A 187 26.85 -3.14 -1.82
C THR A 187 25.98 -3.03 -3.04
N TYR A 188 25.97 -4.08 -3.84
CA TYR A 188 25.19 -4.19 -5.06
C TYR A 188 24.22 -5.37 -4.93
N MET A 189 23.15 -5.33 -5.71
CA MET A 189 22.22 -6.42 -5.92
C MET A 189 22.07 -6.66 -7.41
N SER A 190 21.73 -7.88 -7.81
CA SER A 190 21.32 -8.16 -9.17
C SER A 190 19.80 -8.00 -9.28
N VAL A 191 19.38 -7.26 -10.28
CA VAL A 191 17.96 -7.06 -10.63
C VAL A 191 17.67 -7.92 -11.86
N VAL A 192 16.67 -8.78 -11.75
CA VAL A 192 16.20 -9.60 -12.87
C VAL A 192 14.89 -9.04 -13.36
N VAL A 193 14.82 -8.75 -14.66
CA VAL A 193 13.66 -8.16 -15.34
C VAL A 193 13.18 -9.11 -16.41
N ASP A 194 11.89 -9.36 -16.49
CA ASP A 194 11.26 -10.03 -17.60
C ASP A 194 11.23 -9.11 -18.84
N GLN A 195 11.84 -9.53 -19.93
CA GLN A 195 11.98 -8.71 -21.15
C GLN A 195 10.64 -8.50 -21.90
N HIS A 196 9.64 -9.33 -21.65
CA HIS A 196 8.32 -9.17 -22.28
C HIS A 196 7.43 -8.20 -21.51
N SER A 197 7.34 -8.37 -20.18
CA SER A 197 6.49 -7.53 -19.33
C SER A 197 7.19 -6.27 -18.82
N HIS A 198 8.52 -6.19 -18.94
CA HIS A 198 9.37 -5.16 -18.37
C HIS A 198 9.24 -5.01 -16.83
N GLN A 199 8.77 -6.08 -16.16
CA GLN A 199 8.63 -6.10 -14.72
C GLN A 199 9.86 -6.73 -14.05
N THR A 200 10.24 -6.18 -12.90
CA THR A 200 11.24 -6.82 -12.04
C THR A 200 10.63 -8.09 -11.45
N ILE A 201 11.29 -9.23 -11.68
CA ILE A 201 10.82 -10.56 -11.26
C ILE A 201 11.70 -11.18 -10.18
N ALA A 202 12.95 -10.72 -10.02
CA ALA A 202 13.80 -11.10 -8.90
C ALA A 202 14.75 -9.97 -8.49
N LEU A 203 15.09 -9.94 -7.20
CA LEU A 203 16.13 -9.10 -6.61
C LEU A 203 17.04 -10.03 -5.81
N LEU A 204 18.30 -10.15 -6.23
CA LEU A 204 19.28 -11.06 -5.64
C LEU A 204 20.32 -10.24 -4.90
N ASP A 205 20.65 -10.61 -3.68
CA ASP A 205 21.43 -9.78 -2.76
C ASP A 205 22.93 -9.62 -3.13
N CYS A 206 23.41 -10.31 -4.15
CA CYS A 206 24.80 -10.22 -4.60
C CYS A 206 24.94 -10.22 -6.14
N ARG A 207 26.06 -9.65 -6.62
CA ARG A 207 26.48 -9.67 -8.04
C ARG A 207 26.88 -11.06 -8.52
N SER A 208 27.37 -11.88 -7.62
CA SER A 208 27.93 -13.19 -7.92
C SER A 208 27.71 -14.11 -6.74
N GLY A 209 27.40 -15.35 -7.00
CA GLY A 209 27.33 -16.36 -5.98
C GLY A 209 26.08 -17.21 -6.02
N LYS A 210 25.90 -17.96 -4.94
CA LYS A 210 24.88 -19.01 -4.85
C LYS A 210 23.45 -18.55 -5.15
N GLU A 211 23.10 -17.29 -4.87
CA GLU A 211 21.72 -16.80 -5.09
C GLU A 211 21.39 -16.67 -6.57
N LEU A 212 22.30 -16.10 -7.37
CA LEU A 212 22.13 -16.03 -8.82
C LEU A 212 22.13 -17.44 -9.43
N ASP A 213 23.07 -18.29 -9.02
CA ASP A 213 23.14 -19.66 -9.50
C ASP A 213 21.84 -20.43 -9.17
N ASN A 214 21.36 -20.33 -7.95
CA ASN A 214 20.11 -20.98 -7.54
C ASN A 214 18.93 -20.47 -8.34
N TYR A 215 18.81 -19.15 -8.52
CA TYR A 215 17.75 -18.55 -9.32
C TYR A 215 17.74 -19.07 -10.76
N LEU A 216 18.92 -19.13 -11.41
CA LEU A 216 19.04 -19.63 -12.76
C LEU A 216 18.76 -21.14 -12.86
N LEU A 217 19.20 -21.92 -11.86
CA LEU A 217 18.93 -23.37 -11.80
C LEU A 217 17.43 -23.67 -11.57
N GLU A 218 16.72 -22.84 -10.82
CA GLU A 218 15.28 -22.97 -10.60
C GLU A 218 14.45 -22.53 -11.82
N ASN A 219 15.04 -21.79 -12.77
CA ASN A 219 14.35 -21.20 -13.92
C ASN A 219 14.90 -21.69 -15.27
N GLN A 220 14.94 -23.00 -15.47
CA GLN A 220 15.50 -23.64 -16.68
C GLN A 220 14.73 -23.36 -17.97
N GLN A 221 13.55 -22.74 -17.91
CA GLN A 221 12.77 -22.30 -19.07
C GLN A 221 13.36 -21.05 -19.75
N ILE A 222 14.36 -20.39 -19.15
CA ILE A 222 14.99 -19.19 -19.68
C ILE A 222 15.83 -19.56 -20.91
N GLN A 223 15.52 -18.93 -22.04
CA GLN A 223 16.19 -19.13 -23.33
C GLN A 223 17.07 -17.96 -23.73
N PHE A 224 16.75 -16.74 -23.31
CA PHE A 224 17.47 -15.52 -23.64
C PHE A 224 17.79 -14.74 -22.38
N VAL A 225 19.07 -14.33 -22.25
CA VAL A 225 19.53 -13.50 -21.13
C VAL A 225 20.26 -12.28 -21.67
N THR A 226 19.68 -11.09 -21.48
CA THR A 226 20.39 -9.83 -21.72
C THR A 226 21.16 -9.45 -20.45
N ARG A 227 22.39 -9.01 -20.57
CA ARG A 227 23.25 -8.64 -19.44
C ARG A 227 24.23 -7.53 -19.80
N ASP A 228 24.78 -6.89 -18.77
CA ASP A 228 25.94 -6.02 -18.91
C ASP A 228 27.19 -6.82 -19.33
N GLY A 229 28.30 -6.12 -19.55
CA GLY A 229 29.59 -6.74 -19.93
C GLY A 229 30.29 -7.51 -18.82
N SER A 230 29.65 -7.81 -17.68
CA SER A 230 30.24 -8.51 -16.53
C SER A 230 30.59 -9.96 -16.86
N ALA A 231 31.83 -10.34 -16.66
CA ALA A 231 32.30 -11.73 -16.78
C ALA A 231 31.59 -12.64 -15.78
N THR A 232 31.31 -12.13 -14.59
CA THR A 232 30.63 -12.88 -13.51
C THR A 232 29.26 -13.38 -13.92
N TYR A 233 28.47 -12.53 -14.60
CA TYR A 233 27.15 -12.94 -15.12
C TYR A 233 27.29 -13.94 -16.27
N ALA A 234 28.26 -13.69 -17.16
CA ALA A 234 28.53 -14.60 -18.26
C ALA A 234 28.84 -16.03 -17.77
N ASP A 235 29.70 -16.14 -16.78
CA ASP A 235 30.12 -17.43 -16.21
C ASP A 235 28.97 -18.14 -15.48
N ALA A 236 28.17 -17.40 -14.68
CA ALA A 236 27.01 -17.94 -14.01
C ALA A 236 25.97 -18.48 -14.99
N ILE A 237 25.64 -17.71 -16.04
CA ILE A 237 24.68 -18.11 -17.05
C ILE A 237 25.19 -19.32 -17.84
N SER A 238 26.46 -19.32 -18.28
CA SER A 238 27.05 -20.44 -19.02
C SER A 238 27.06 -21.75 -18.20
N ARG A 239 27.26 -21.64 -16.90
CA ARG A 239 27.27 -22.77 -15.97
C ARG A 239 25.86 -23.28 -15.65
N CYS A 240 24.91 -22.38 -15.39
CA CYS A 240 23.58 -22.75 -14.89
C CYS A 240 22.55 -22.94 -16.01
N LEU A 241 22.72 -22.23 -17.14
CA LEU A 241 21.83 -22.26 -18.31
C LEU A 241 22.64 -22.44 -19.60
N PRO A 242 23.27 -23.61 -19.83
CA PRO A 242 24.19 -23.80 -20.95
C PRO A 242 23.50 -23.69 -22.33
N GLY A 243 22.18 -23.84 -22.39
CA GLY A 243 21.41 -23.68 -23.60
C GLY A 243 20.88 -22.26 -23.86
N ALA A 244 21.07 -21.33 -22.94
CA ALA A 244 20.55 -19.97 -23.07
C ALA A 244 21.45 -19.11 -23.95
N ILE A 245 20.83 -18.29 -24.81
CA ILE A 245 21.52 -17.30 -25.63
C ILE A 245 21.77 -16.06 -24.79
N GLN A 246 23.06 -15.71 -24.65
CA GLN A 246 23.48 -14.50 -23.94
C GLN A 246 23.58 -13.32 -24.89
N ILE A 247 22.97 -12.20 -24.56
CA ILE A 247 22.96 -10.96 -25.34
C ILE A 247 23.61 -9.86 -24.51
N SER A 248 24.70 -9.28 -24.99
CA SER A 248 25.34 -8.14 -24.32
C SER A 248 24.56 -6.85 -24.61
N ASP A 249 24.37 -6.02 -23.58
CA ASP A 249 23.77 -4.70 -23.75
C ASP A 249 24.61 -3.83 -24.68
N LYS A 250 23.94 -3.21 -25.66
CA LYS A 250 24.53 -2.35 -26.67
C LYS A 250 25.33 -1.18 -26.07
N PHE A 251 24.87 -0.62 -24.96
CA PHE A 251 25.53 0.48 -24.26
C PHE A 251 26.93 0.09 -23.77
N HIS A 252 27.08 -1.12 -23.24
CA HIS A 252 28.35 -1.64 -22.75
C HIS A 252 29.32 -2.06 -23.86
N LEU A 253 28.80 -2.41 -25.05
CA LEU A 253 29.64 -2.68 -26.23
C LEU A 253 30.30 -1.40 -26.75
N ILE A 254 29.58 -0.29 -26.80
CA ILE A 254 30.08 1.02 -27.28
C ILE A 254 31.15 1.55 -26.32
N LYS A 255 30.94 1.41 -24.99
CA LYS A 255 31.88 1.91 -23.98
C LYS A 255 33.21 1.14 -23.89
N LYS A 256 33.28 -0.10 -24.38
CA LYS A 256 34.51 -0.88 -24.46
C LYS A 256 35.40 -0.53 -25.66
N ASN A 257 34.84 0.13 -26.67
CA ASN A 257 35.50 0.48 -27.94
C ASN A 257 35.79 2.00 -28.05
N ALA A 258 35.55 2.77 -27.01
CA ALA A 258 35.89 4.18 -26.85
C ALA A 258 37.01 4.34 -25.80
#